data_7d3a27baae96f233d618c948825feb71
#
_entry.id   7d3a27baae96f233d618c948825feb71
#
_cell.length_a   1.000
_cell.length_b   1.000
_cell.length_c   1.000
_cell.angle_alpha   90.00
_cell.angle_beta   90.00
_cell.angle_gamma   90.00
#
_symmetry.space_group_name_H-M   'P 1'
#
loop_
_entity.id
_entity.type
_entity.pdbx_description
1 polymer ?
#
loop_
_entity_poly.entity_id
_entity_poly.type
_entity_poly.pdbx_seq_one_letter_code
_entity_poly.pdbx_strand_id
1 'polypeptide(L)'
;MSTANRKYKDSVFVDLFSEDEKAKENFLSLYNALHGTNLQMSCPVENIRLDNVMYMNIINDVSCLVDNKIIILAEHQSTINENMPLRFLEYVARVYEKLQAPTDRYLKKLSKIPTPEFYVFYNGINDYPESTILKLSDAFITKPEQVPMELTVQVLNINTDKSNKILATCKPLEEYSLFVEEVRKQTQLDLDNGFTNAVKICIEKGILKEYLQRKSREVINMLVAEYDYDTDIAVQREESLRIGIEQGIQQGFSNGAYQTKLETARILKQLGDSVKKIMQATGLSKEEVEAIN
;
A
#
# COMPACT_ATOMS: atom_id res chain seq x y z
N MET A 1 14.92 -22.94 -7.97
CA MET A 1 14.06 -21.86 -7.43
C MET A 1 14.93 -20.64 -7.29
N SER A 2 14.80 -19.70 -8.22
CA SER A 2 15.55 -18.44 -8.20
C SER A 2 14.99 -17.58 -7.09
N THR A 3 15.79 -17.30 -6.08
CA THR A 3 15.50 -16.24 -5.11
C THR A 3 15.54 -14.92 -5.87
N ALA A 4 14.38 -14.46 -6.34
CA ALA A 4 14.23 -13.15 -6.92
C ALA A 4 14.76 -12.14 -5.88
N ASN A 5 15.75 -11.38 -6.30
CA ASN A 5 16.46 -10.42 -5.48
C ASN A 5 15.48 -9.26 -5.17
N ARG A 6 14.76 -9.34 -4.05
CA ARG A 6 13.73 -8.39 -3.58
C ARG A 6 14.27 -6.98 -3.22
N LYS A 7 15.36 -6.57 -3.85
CA LYS A 7 16.04 -5.30 -3.54
C LYS A 7 15.48 -4.08 -4.26
N TYR A 8 14.43 -4.19 -5.08
CA TYR A 8 14.00 -3.10 -5.95
C TYR A 8 12.54 -2.73 -5.75
N LYS A 9 12.28 -1.86 -4.80
CA LYS A 9 11.28 -0.82 -4.93
C LYS A 9 11.99 0.51 -5.21
N ASP A 10 12.82 0.53 -6.23
CA ASP A 10 13.36 1.77 -6.76
C ASP A 10 12.33 2.32 -7.75
N SER A 11 11.20 2.81 -7.22
CA SER A 11 10.24 3.50 -8.07
C SER A 11 10.82 4.82 -8.53
N VAL A 12 10.39 5.29 -9.69
CA VAL A 12 10.78 6.62 -10.20
C VAL A 12 10.45 7.73 -9.17
N PHE A 13 9.39 7.54 -8.38
CA PHE A 13 9.02 8.45 -7.30
C PHE A 13 10.09 8.50 -6.20
N VAL A 14 10.56 7.34 -5.73
CA VAL A 14 11.60 7.24 -4.70
C VAL A 14 12.90 7.86 -5.20
N ASP A 15 13.32 7.51 -6.43
CA ASP A 15 14.53 8.06 -7.01
C ASP A 15 14.45 9.59 -7.11
N LEU A 16 13.35 10.12 -7.63
CA LEU A 16 13.15 11.54 -7.84
C LEU A 16 13.16 12.37 -6.54
N PHE A 17 12.62 11.85 -5.45
CA PHE A 17 12.45 12.58 -4.18
C PHE A 17 13.42 12.16 -3.07
N SER A 18 14.20 11.07 -3.24
CA SER A 18 15.08 10.56 -2.19
C SER A 18 16.52 10.27 -2.64
N GLU A 19 16.76 9.94 -3.92
CA GLU A 19 18.04 9.34 -4.33
C GLU A 19 18.77 10.11 -5.42
N ASP A 20 18.04 10.78 -6.31
CA ASP A 20 18.63 11.58 -7.39
C ASP A 20 19.49 12.73 -6.85
N GLU A 21 20.46 13.20 -7.63
CA GLU A 21 21.30 14.34 -7.27
C GLU A 21 20.51 15.62 -6.95
N LYS A 22 19.29 15.76 -7.51
CA LYS A 22 18.34 16.85 -7.25
C LYS A 22 17.25 16.47 -6.23
N ALA A 23 17.33 15.28 -5.61
CA ALA A 23 16.29 14.78 -4.70
C ALA A 23 16.00 15.75 -3.54
N LYS A 24 17.04 16.38 -2.98
CA LYS A 24 16.85 17.39 -1.92
C LYS A 24 16.06 18.60 -2.41
N GLU A 25 16.33 19.10 -3.61
CA GLU A 25 15.61 20.23 -4.22
C GLU A 25 14.14 19.85 -4.48
N ASN A 26 13.93 18.68 -5.07
CA ASN A 26 12.61 18.15 -5.37
C ASN A 26 11.80 17.93 -4.08
N PHE A 27 12.42 17.36 -3.05
CA PHE A 27 11.78 17.14 -1.75
C PHE A 27 11.43 18.46 -1.05
N LEU A 28 12.32 19.47 -1.08
CA LEU A 28 12.02 20.80 -0.52
C LEU A 28 10.87 21.47 -1.27
N SER A 29 10.79 21.32 -2.60
CA SER A 29 9.64 21.78 -3.37
C SER A 29 8.34 21.13 -2.91
N LEU A 30 8.36 19.83 -2.69
CA LEU A 30 7.23 19.05 -2.15
C LEU A 30 6.86 19.51 -0.75
N TYR A 31 7.83 19.62 0.16
CA TYR A 31 7.61 20.10 1.52
C TYR A 31 6.99 21.50 1.55
N ASN A 32 7.55 22.42 0.76
CA ASN A 32 7.05 23.79 0.67
C ASN A 32 5.59 23.83 0.16
N ALA A 33 5.26 22.98 -0.81
CA ALA A 33 3.90 22.87 -1.34
C ALA A 33 2.91 22.31 -0.31
N LEU A 34 3.31 21.32 0.49
CA LEU A 34 2.49 20.74 1.55
C LEU A 34 2.18 21.74 2.68
N HIS A 35 3.17 22.59 3.03
CA HIS A 35 3.08 23.48 4.20
C HIS A 35 2.84 24.95 3.87
N GLY A 36 2.85 25.33 2.59
CA GLY A 36 2.80 26.74 2.19
C GLY A 36 4.02 27.54 2.66
N THR A 37 5.18 26.87 2.75
CA THR A 37 6.45 27.48 3.19
C THR A 37 7.39 27.78 2.01
N ASN A 38 8.56 28.35 2.29
CA ASN A 38 9.59 28.62 1.28
C ASN A 38 10.97 28.29 1.85
N LEU A 39 11.17 27.04 2.28
CA LEU A 39 12.47 26.55 2.75
C LEU A 39 13.45 26.51 1.59
N GLN A 40 14.67 26.99 1.85
CA GLN A 40 15.76 27.05 0.87
C GLN A 40 16.68 25.84 0.99
N MET A 41 17.57 25.63 0.01
CA MET A 41 18.55 24.55 -0.01
C MET A 41 19.49 24.52 1.21
N SER A 42 19.60 25.61 1.95
CA SER A 42 20.33 25.69 3.22
C SER A 42 19.64 24.96 4.38
N CYS A 43 18.33 24.67 4.24
CA CYS A 43 17.61 23.91 5.25
C CYS A 43 18.18 22.48 5.36
N PRO A 44 18.46 22.00 6.58
CA PRO A 44 18.88 20.62 6.80
C PRO A 44 17.72 19.67 6.42
N VAL A 45 17.99 18.76 5.49
CA VAL A 45 17.11 17.65 5.13
C VAL A 45 17.93 16.39 5.13
N GLU A 46 17.54 15.43 5.93
CA GLU A 46 18.18 14.12 6.05
C GLU A 46 17.22 13.03 5.62
N ASN A 47 17.63 12.21 4.65
CA ASN A 47 16.89 11.04 4.23
C ASN A 47 17.10 9.91 5.25
N ILE A 48 16.01 9.41 5.84
CA ILE A 48 16.04 8.33 6.83
C ILE A 48 15.63 7.04 6.15
N ARG A 49 16.61 6.27 5.66
CA ARG A 49 16.32 4.94 5.12
C ARG A 49 16.01 3.95 6.23
N LEU A 50 14.91 3.20 6.06
CA LEU A 50 14.60 2.04 6.88
C LEU A 50 15.23 0.81 6.21
N ASP A 51 16.23 0.22 6.86
CA ASP A 51 16.85 -1.01 6.39
C ASP A 51 15.89 -2.20 6.62
N ASN A 52 15.91 -3.19 5.71
CA ASN A 52 15.11 -4.40 5.82
C ASN A 52 15.39 -5.13 7.14
N VAL A 53 14.35 -5.34 7.94
CA VAL A 53 14.41 -6.26 9.09
C VAL A 53 14.10 -7.67 8.60
N MET A 54 14.82 -8.67 9.10
CA MET A 54 14.97 -10.04 8.59
C MET A 54 13.65 -10.81 8.32
N TYR A 55 12.48 -10.31 8.74
CA TYR A 55 11.18 -10.98 8.60
C TYR A 55 10.03 -10.10 8.09
N MET A 56 10.24 -8.82 7.83
CA MET A 56 9.22 -7.93 7.29
C MET A 56 9.84 -6.99 6.25
N ASN A 57 9.31 -7.01 5.03
CA ASN A 57 9.64 -6.04 3.97
C ASN A 57 8.93 -4.71 4.26
N ILE A 58 9.28 -4.07 5.39
CA ILE A 58 8.74 -2.77 5.78
C ILE A 58 9.68 -1.73 5.21
N ILE A 59 9.43 -1.30 4.00
CA ILE A 59 10.14 -0.20 3.34
C ILE A 59 9.07 0.83 3.03
N ASN A 60 9.26 2.07 3.52
CA ASN A 60 8.47 3.19 3.04
C ASN A 60 9.22 3.89 1.88
N ASP A 61 8.46 4.54 1.01
CA ASP A 61 9.03 5.11 -0.21
C ASP A 61 9.94 6.30 0.10
N VAL A 62 9.46 7.29 0.85
CA VAL A 62 10.22 8.50 1.22
C VAL A 62 10.12 8.77 2.71
N SER A 63 11.27 8.91 3.37
CA SER A 63 11.38 9.34 4.78
C SER A 63 12.42 10.42 4.92
N CYS A 64 12.01 11.62 5.28
CA CYS A 64 12.94 12.74 5.45
C CYS A 64 12.74 13.47 6.79
N LEU A 65 13.83 13.71 7.49
CA LEU A 65 13.89 14.60 8.64
C LEU A 65 14.21 16.03 8.17
N VAL A 66 13.32 16.96 8.45
CA VAL A 66 13.43 18.37 8.06
C VAL A 66 13.73 19.22 9.28
N ASP A 67 14.80 20.01 9.23
CA ASP A 67 15.26 20.94 10.29
C ASP A 67 15.35 20.29 11.69
N ASN A 68 15.63 18.98 11.76
CA ASN A 68 15.62 18.19 12.99
C ASN A 68 14.30 18.25 13.81
N LYS A 69 13.19 18.64 13.19
CA LYS A 69 11.91 18.87 13.88
C LYS A 69 10.77 18.05 13.35
N ILE A 70 10.73 17.81 12.04
CA ILE A 70 9.60 17.16 11.38
C ILE A 70 10.11 15.97 10.58
N ILE A 71 9.41 14.84 10.67
CA ILE A 71 9.65 13.67 9.84
C ILE A 71 8.49 13.56 8.85
N ILE A 72 8.80 13.67 7.56
CA ILE A 72 7.83 13.38 6.51
C ILE A 72 7.99 11.91 6.13
N LEU A 73 6.90 11.17 6.25
CA LEU A 73 6.75 9.78 5.79
C LEU A 73 5.75 9.80 4.64
N ALA A 74 6.21 9.50 3.44
CA ALA A 74 5.38 9.54 2.24
C ALA A 74 5.47 8.25 1.45
N GLU A 75 4.35 7.82 0.87
CA GLU A 75 4.26 6.70 -0.06
C GLU A 75 3.56 7.10 -1.35
N HIS A 76 4.01 6.53 -2.46
CA HIS A 76 3.32 6.59 -3.75
C HIS A 76 2.53 5.29 -3.95
N GLN A 77 1.25 5.40 -4.33
CA GLN A 77 0.38 4.24 -4.50
C GLN A 77 -0.48 4.33 -5.75
N SER A 78 -0.51 3.25 -6.53
CA SER A 78 -1.43 3.05 -7.65
C SER A 78 -2.77 2.41 -7.24
N THR A 79 -2.85 1.88 -6.00
CA THR A 79 -4.04 1.21 -5.47
C THR A 79 -4.53 1.89 -4.20
N ILE A 80 -5.86 1.88 -3.99
CA ILE A 80 -6.47 2.39 -2.75
C ILE A 80 -6.20 1.39 -1.62
N ASN A 81 -5.67 1.87 -0.50
CA ASN A 81 -5.38 1.05 0.68
C ASN A 81 -5.76 1.79 1.97
N GLU A 82 -6.84 1.35 2.59
CA GLU A 82 -7.36 1.93 3.83
C GLU A 82 -6.50 1.58 5.07
N ASN A 83 -5.59 0.60 4.97
CA ASN A 83 -4.71 0.19 6.06
C ASN A 83 -3.42 1.03 6.16
N MET A 84 -3.32 2.14 5.44
CA MET A 84 -2.14 3.01 5.49
C MET A 84 -1.82 3.54 6.89
N PRO A 85 -2.79 3.92 7.75
CA PRO A 85 -2.47 4.33 9.12
C PRO A 85 -1.77 3.24 9.92
N LEU A 86 -2.14 1.97 9.75
CA LEU A 86 -1.49 0.84 10.42
C LEU A 86 -0.05 0.64 9.91
N ARG A 87 0.17 0.75 8.60
CA ARG A 87 1.52 0.66 8.00
C ARG A 87 2.42 1.80 8.49
N PHE A 88 1.91 3.03 8.48
CA PHE A 88 2.69 4.18 8.96
C PHE A 88 3.00 4.14 10.45
N LEU A 89 2.15 3.52 11.28
CA LEU A 89 2.46 3.26 12.69
C LEU A 89 3.72 2.40 12.82
N GLU A 90 3.84 1.34 12.03
CA GLU A 90 5.02 0.49 12.01
C GLU A 90 6.25 1.24 11.50
N TYR A 91 6.11 2.05 10.45
CA TYR A 91 7.22 2.83 9.90
C TYR A 91 7.74 3.87 10.89
N VAL A 92 6.87 4.66 11.50
CA VAL A 92 7.30 5.72 12.42
C VAL A 92 7.94 5.16 13.67
N ALA A 93 7.48 4.01 14.16
CA ALA A 93 8.12 3.33 15.28
C ALA A 93 9.57 2.97 14.95
N ARG A 94 9.84 2.45 13.75
CA ARG A 94 11.20 2.13 13.26
C ARG A 94 12.05 3.37 13.06
N VAL A 95 11.48 4.44 12.52
CA VAL A 95 12.19 5.71 12.37
C VAL A 95 12.64 6.24 13.74
N TYR A 96 11.77 6.22 14.74
CA TYR A 96 12.14 6.64 16.09
C TYR A 96 13.18 5.72 16.75
N GLU A 97 13.11 4.40 16.53
CA GLU A 97 14.16 3.48 16.98
C GLU A 97 15.53 3.83 16.40
N LYS A 98 15.59 4.28 15.14
CA LYS A 98 16.84 4.67 14.47
C LYS A 98 17.37 6.03 14.95
N LEU A 99 16.46 6.97 15.20
CA LEU A 99 16.84 8.34 15.60
C LEU A 99 17.21 8.48 17.07
N GLN A 100 16.68 7.62 17.95
CA GLN A 100 16.91 7.71 19.38
C GLN A 100 17.94 6.70 19.86
N ALA A 101 18.80 7.13 20.78
CA ALA A 101 19.65 6.18 21.49
C ALA A 101 18.80 5.21 22.33
N PRO A 102 19.13 3.90 22.39
CA PRO A 102 18.37 2.92 23.18
C PRO A 102 18.16 3.32 24.65
N THR A 103 19.07 4.11 25.21
CA THR A 103 19.04 4.61 26.59
C THR A 103 18.05 5.75 26.81
N ASP A 104 17.69 6.50 25.78
CA ASP A 104 16.87 7.72 25.89
C ASP A 104 15.50 7.47 26.49
N ARG A 105 14.91 6.30 26.19
CA ARG A 105 13.61 5.87 26.72
C ARG A 105 13.62 5.59 28.24
N TYR A 106 14.79 5.46 28.86
CA TYR A 106 14.95 5.21 30.29
C TYR A 106 15.36 6.47 31.07
N LEU A 107 15.56 7.61 30.38
CA LEU A 107 15.88 8.87 31.05
C LEU A 107 14.69 9.35 31.87
N LYS A 108 14.98 9.93 33.06
CA LYS A 108 13.94 10.59 33.88
C LYS A 108 13.40 11.88 33.26
N LYS A 109 14.22 12.53 32.44
CA LYS A 109 13.82 13.74 31.69
C LYS A 109 13.17 13.32 30.38
N LEU A 110 12.09 14.01 30.00
CA LEU A 110 11.42 13.79 28.73
C LEU A 110 12.39 13.96 27.55
N SER A 111 12.58 12.89 26.80
CA SER A 111 13.26 12.92 25.49
C SER A 111 12.29 13.41 24.43
N LYS A 112 12.64 14.48 23.74
CA LYS A 112 11.83 15.02 22.66
C LYS A 112 12.17 14.31 21.36
N ILE A 113 11.15 14.04 20.56
CA ILE A 113 11.24 13.41 19.25
C ILE A 113 10.69 14.36 18.16
N PRO A 114 11.15 14.26 16.91
CA PRO A 114 10.58 15.02 15.81
C PRO A 114 9.10 14.68 15.61
N THR A 115 8.31 15.65 15.17
CA THR A 115 6.89 15.44 14.87
C THR A 115 6.74 14.68 13.55
N PRO A 116 5.98 13.58 13.50
CA PRO A 116 5.78 12.81 12.28
C PRO A 116 4.58 13.34 11.50
N GLU A 117 4.68 13.31 10.17
CA GLU A 117 3.60 13.61 9.25
C GLU A 117 3.53 12.52 8.19
N PHE A 118 2.32 12.15 7.77
CA PHE A 118 2.06 10.97 6.95
C PHE A 118 1.27 11.34 5.71
N TYR A 119 1.84 11.04 4.54
CA TYR A 119 1.27 11.35 3.25
C TYR A 119 1.22 10.12 2.34
N VAL A 120 0.15 9.99 1.59
CA VAL A 120 0.04 9.06 0.47
C VAL A 120 -0.25 9.86 -0.79
N PHE A 121 0.57 9.70 -1.80
CA PHE A 121 0.34 10.26 -3.12
C PHE A 121 -0.30 9.18 -4.00
N TYR A 122 -1.63 9.27 -4.16
CA TYR A 122 -2.38 8.35 -4.97
C TYR A 122 -2.33 8.76 -6.43
N ASN A 123 -1.87 7.85 -7.27
CA ASN A 123 -1.86 7.99 -8.71
C ASN A 123 -2.33 6.67 -9.37
N GLY A 124 -3.54 6.23 -9.03
CA GLY A 124 -4.16 5.02 -9.58
C GLY A 124 -5.19 5.34 -10.64
N ILE A 125 -5.74 4.29 -11.28
CA ILE A 125 -6.77 4.40 -12.33
C ILE A 125 -8.21 4.46 -11.77
N ASN A 126 -8.39 4.04 -10.50
CA ASN A 126 -9.71 4.07 -9.89
C ASN A 126 -10.07 5.50 -9.50
N ASP A 127 -11.37 5.85 -9.62
CA ASP A 127 -11.82 7.15 -9.13
C ASP A 127 -11.63 7.28 -7.63
N TYR A 128 -10.98 8.36 -7.22
CA TYR A 128 -10.66 8.64 -5.82
C TYR A 128 -10.76 10.15 -5.58
N PRO A 129 -11.23 10.59 -4.40
CA PRO A 129 -11.32 12.00 -4.08
C PRO A 129 -9.99 12.75 -4.24
N GLU A 130 -10.05 14.06 -4.49
CA GLU A 130 -8.86 14.93 -4.57
C GLU A 130 -7.98 14.83 -3.32
N SER A 131 -8.62 14.74 -2.15
CA SER A 131 -7.94 14.54 -0.86
C SER A 131 -8.84 13.76 0.09
N THR A 132 -8.23 12.88 0.89
CA THR A 132 -8.90 12.08 1.91
C THR A 132 -8.02 11.95 3.14
N ILE A 133 -8.63 11.86 4.32
CA ILE A 133 -7.93 11.60 5.58
C ILE A 133 -8.29 10.20 6.06
N LEU A 134 -7.28 9.35 6.24
CA LEU A 134 -7.42 8.05 6.85
C LEU A 134 -6.98 8.12 8.31
N LYS A 135 -7.69 7.41 9.20
CA LYS A 135 -7.46 7.43 10.65
C LYS A 135 -7.20 6.03 11.17
N LEU A 136 -6.21 5.90 12.06
CA LEU A 136 -5.91 4.62 12.70
C LEU A 136 -7.10 4.10 13.53
N SER A 137 -7.83 5.01 14.17
CA SER A 137 -9.00 4.67 14.98
C SER A 137 -10.15 4.02 14.19
N ASP A 138 -10.19 4.19 12.87
CA ASP A 138 -11.20 3.52 12.03
C ASP A 138 -10.96 2.00 11.92
N ALA A 139 -9.72 1.55 12.17
CA ALA A 139 -9.37 0.13 12.23
C ALA A 139 -9.66 -0.53 13.59
N PHE A 140 -10.08 0.21 14.61
CA PHE A 140 -10.35 -0.38 15.92
C PHE A 140 -11.65 -1.18 15.92
N ILE A 141 -11.59 -2.42 16.43
CA ILE A 141 -12.76 -3.33 16.51
C ILE A 141 -13.89 -2.70 17.33
N THR A 142 -13.54 -1.99 18.41
CA THR A 142 -14.49 -1.23 19.21
C THR A 142 -14.10 0.25 19.18
N LYS A 143 -15.06 1.13 18.87
CA LYS A 143 -14.82 2.59 18.88
C LYS A 143 -15.02 3.13 20.30
N PRO A 144 -13.95 3.52 21.01
CA PRO A 144 -14.07 4.11 22.35
C PRO A 144 -14.58 5.56 22.27
N GLU A 145 -15.20 6.06 23.33
CA GLU A 145 -15.60 7.47 23.41
C GLU A 145 -14.41 8.43 23.33
N GLN A 146 -13.28 8.03 23.92
CA GLN A 146 -12.01 8.74 23.80
C GLN A 146 -11.00 7.84 23.09
N VAL A 147 -10.49 8.32 21.96
CA VAL A 147 -9.49 7.60 21.17
C VAL A 147 -8.15 7.63 21.91
N PRO A 148 -7.62 6.49 22.39
CA PRO A 148 -6.38 6.47 23.20
C PRO A 148 -5.12 6.74 22.37
N MET A 149 -5.18 6.47 21.05
CA MET A 149 -4.09 6.70 20.10
C MET A 149 -4.66 6.99 18.73
N GLU A 150 -4.24 8.09 18.12
CA GLU A 150 -4.63 8.46 16.76
C GLU A 150 -3.40 8.70 15.89
N LEU A 151 -3.44 8.20 14.67
CA LEU A 151 -2.54 8.51 13.59
C LEU A 151 -3.39 8.84 12.36
N THR A 152 -3.14 10.00 11.79
CA THR A 152 -3.87 10.48 10.61
C THR A 152 -2.96 10.48 9.39
N VAL A 153 -3.44 9.95 8.28
CA VAL A 153 -2.72 9.94 7.00
C VAL A 153 -3.48 10.81 6.01
N GLN A 154 -2.80 11.76 5.43
CA GLN A 154 -3.36 12.55 4.34
C GLN A 154 -3.09 11.85 3.00
N VAL A 155 -4.15 11.46 2.31
CA VAL A 155 -4.08 10.93 0.96
C VAL A 155 -4.36 12.06 -0.02
N LEU A 156 -3.46 12.28 -0.97
CA LEU A 156 -3.56 13.31 -2.02
C LEU A 156 -3.61 12.61 -3.36
N ASN A 157 -4.70 12.81 -4.10
CA ASN A 157 -4.83 12.31 -5.46
C ASN A 157 -4.05 13.23 -6.40
N ILE A 158 -2.98 12.69 -6.98
CA ILE A 158 -2.08 13.43 -7.87
C ILE A 158 -2.32 13.11 -9.35
N ASN A 159 -3.46 12.50 -9.72
CA ASN A 159 -3.80 12.38 -11.13
C ASN A 159 -4.05 13.76 -11.76
N THR A 160 -3.69 13.90 -13.02
CA THR A 160 -3.73 15.19 -13.74
C THR A 160 -5.15 15.72 -13.97
N ASP A 161 -6.16 14.84 -13.96
CA ASP A 161 -7.58 15.18 -14.06
C ASP A 161 -8.15 15.79 -12.78
N LYS A 162 -7.41 15.74 -11.66
CA LYS A 162 -7.80 16.33 -10.37
C LYS A 162 -7.12 17.70 -10.19
N SER A 163 -7.90 18.69 -9.78
CA SER A 163 -7.41 20.06 -9.57
C SER A 163 -6.67 20.23 -8.23
N ASN A 164 -5.81 19.26 -7.87
CA ASN A 164 -5.12 19.30 -6.59
C ASN A 164 -4.08 20.43 -6.55
N LYS A 165 -4.23 21.34 -5.57
CA LYS A 165 -3.36 22.52 -5.41
C LYS A 165 -1.87 22.17 -5.30
N ILE A 166 -1.55 20.98 -4.79
CA ILE A 166 -0.16 20.54 -4.63
C ILE A 166 0.54 20.42 -5.98
N LEU A 167 -0.15 19.98 -7.04
CA LEU A 167 0.42 19.90 -8.38
C LEU A 167 0.77 21.27 -8.91
N ALA A 168 -0.09 22.28 -8.69
CA ALA A 168 0.16 23.65 -9.13
C ALA A 168 1.34 24.33 -8.40
N THR A 169 1.73 23.83 -7.21
CA THR A 169 2.77 24.45 -6.36
C THR A 169 4.05 23.61 -6.25
N CYS A 170 4.02 22.35 -6.66
CA CYS A 170 5.19 21.46 -6.68
C CYS A 170 5.46 20.96 -8.09
N LYS A 171 6.30 21.68 -8.83
CA LYS A 171 6.63 21.32 -10.21
C LYS A 171 7.17 19.90 -10.38
N PRO A 172 8.10 19.38 -9.54
CA PRO A 172 8.55 17.99 -9.68
C PRO A 172 7.43 16.95 -9.54
N LEU A 173 6.44 17.21 -8.68
CA LEU A 173 5.29 16.30 -8.49
C LEU A 173 4.31 16.40 -9.67
N GLU A 174 4.07 17.59 -10.21
CA GLU A 174 3.28 17.80 -11.42
C GLU A 174 3.89 17.07 -12.61
N GLU A 175 5.19 17.28 -12.86
CA GLU A 175 5.90 16.61 -13.96
C GLU A 175 5.93 15.10 -13.78
N TYR A 176 6.05 14.60 -12.53
CA TYR A 176 5.93 13.17 -12.24
C TYR A 176 4.54 12.63 -12.57
N SER A 177 3.49 13.34 -12.20
CA SER A 177 2.11 12.95 -12.52
C SER A 177 1.87 12.87 -14.05
N LEU A 178 2.31 13.88 -14.79
CA LEU A 178 2.27 13.90 -16.27
C LEU A 178 3.08 12.75 -16.88
N PHE A 179 4.24 12.44 -16.31
CA PHE A 179 5.08 11.33 -16.75
C PHE A 179 4.34 9.98 -16.59
N VAL A 180 3.73 9.73 -15.42
CA VAL A 180 2.97 8.49 -15.17
C VAL A 180 1.77 8.35 -16.12
N GLU A 181 1.09 9.46 -16.40
CA GLU A 181 0.00 9.48 -17.39
C GLU A 181 0.49 9.10 -18.79
N GLU A 182 1.62 9.67 -19.24
CA GLU A 182 2.21 9.33 -20.54
C GLU A 182 2.68 7.87 -20.58
N VAL A 183 3.28 7.36 -19.51
CA VAL A 183 3.65 5.94 -19.39
C VAL A 183 2.44 5.04 -19.58
N ARG A 184 1.34 5.28 -18.89
CA ARG A 184 0.09 4.50 -19.03
C ARG A 184 -0.43 4.54 -20.45
N LYS A 185 -0.46 5.73 -21.06
CA LYS A 185 -0.94 5.90 -22.43
C LYS A 185 -0.10 5.11 -23.42
N GLN A 186 1.21 5.19 -23.34
CA GLN A 186 2.09 4.52 -24.29
C GLN A 186 2.12 2.99 -24.10
N THR A 187 2.06 2.50 -22.88
CA THR A 187 1.98 1.06 -22.59
C THR A 187 0.64 0.44 -23.03
N GLN A 188 -0.45 1.18 -23.02
CA GLN A 188 -1.73 0.73 -23.58
C GLN A 188 -1.69 0.62 -25.12
N LEU A 189 -0.90 1.45 -25.79
CA LEU A 189 -0.76 1.45 -27.24
C LEU A 189 0.22 0.38 -27.74
N ASP A 190 1.33 0.22 -27.07
CA ASP A 190 2.40 -0.71 -27.41
C ASP A 190 3.11 -1.13 -26.10
N LEU A 191 2.86 -2.35 -25.64
CA LEU A 191 3.43 -2.83 -24.39
C LEU A 191 4.95 -3.01 -24.48
N ASP A 192 5.46 -3.48 -25.61
CA ASP A 192 6.89 -3.81 -25.78
C ASP A 192 7.77 -2.56 -25.79
N ASN A 193 7.29 -1.46 -26.42
CA ASN A 193 8.05 -0.22 -26.56
C ASN A 193 7.49 0.95 -25.72
N GLY A 194 6.37 0.74 -25.04
CA GLY A 194 5.60 1.80 -24.36
C GLY A 194 6.43 2.61 -23.37
N PHE A 195 7.23 1.95 -22.53
CA PHE A 195 8.10 2.65 -21.57
C PHE A 195 9.16 3.51 -22.27
N THR A 196 9.78 2.99 -23.32
CA THR A 196 10.79 3.72 -24.10
C THR A 196 10.17 4.91 -24.83
N ASN A 197 8.97 4.72 -25.40
CA ASN A 197 8.24 5.80 -26.09
C ASN A 197 7.80 6.88 -25.12
N ALA A 198 7.28 6.51 -23.95
CA ALA A 198 6.89 7.47 -22.92
C ALA A 198 8.07 8.36 -22.49
N VAL A 199 9.22 7.77 -22.20
CA VAL A 199 10.45 8.52 -21.84
C VAL A 199 10.84 9.50 -22.94
N LYS A 200 10.84 9.08 -24.21
CA LYS A 200 11.18 9.96 -25.34
C LYS A 200 10.21 11.13 -25.45
N ILE A 201 8.91 10.83 -25.42
CA ILE A 201 7.85 11.86 -25.54
C ILE A 201 7.94 12.86 -24.38
N CYS A 202 8.18 12.40 -23.15
CA CYS A 202 8.33 13.27 -22.00
C CYS A 202 9.54 14.20 -22.14
N ILE A 203 10.68 13.69 -22.60
CA ILE A 203 11.87 14.52 -22.89
C ILE A 203 11.54 15.59 -23.94
N GLU A 204 10.84 15.23 -25.02
CA GLU A 204 10.45 16.17 -26.08
C GLU A 204 9.47 17.24 -25.58
N LYS A 205 8.54 16.86 -24.71
CA LYS A 205 7.56 17.78 -24.08
C LYS A 205 8.16 18.61 -22.93
N GLY A 206 9.39 18.33 -22.49
CA GLY A 206 10.04 19.02 -21.38
C GLY A 206 9.65 18.51 -19.99
N ILE A 207 8.92 17.39 -19.92
CA ILE A 207 8.47 16.76 -18.66
C ILE A 207 9.64 15.96 -18.07
N LEU A 208 10.05 16.26 -16.83
CA LEU A 208 11.21 15.68 -16.15
C LEU A 208 12.46 15.61 -17.06
N LYS A 209 12.60 16.57 -17.98
CA LYS A 209 13.54 16.50 -19.10
C LYS A 209 14.96 16.20 -18.68
N GLU A 210 15.54 16.98 -17.77
CA GLU A 210 16.94 16.82 -17.35
C GLU A 210 17.15 15.49 -16.64
N TYR A 211 16.22 15.09 -15.79
CA TYR A 211 16.22 13.81 -15.08
C TYR A 211 16.17 12.63 -16.07
N LEU A 212 15.21 12.62 -16.98
CA LEU A 212 15.05 11.55 -17.97
C LEU A 212 16.21 11.50 -18.98
N GLN A 213 16.82 12.64 -19.34
CA GLN A 213 18.01 12.64 -20.20
C GLN A 213 19.21 11.99 -19.52
N ARG A 214 19.38 12.20 -18.21
CA ARG A 214 20.48 11.59 -17.44
C ARG A 214 20.26 10.10 -17.17
N LYS A 215 19.04 9.71 -16.85
CA LYS A 215 18.69 8.38 -16.30
C LYS A 215 17.73 7.57 -17.17
N SER A 216 17.58 7.85 -18.48
CA SER A 216 16.56 7.18 -19.33
C SER A 216 16.56 5.66 -19.19
N ARG A 217 17.74 5.02 -19.23
CA ARG A 217 17.85 3.56 -19.15
C ARG A 217 17.47 3.04 -17.78
N GLU A 218 17.88 3.72 -16.73
CA GLU A 218 17.55 3.35 -15.34
C GLU A 218 16.04 3.49 -15.10
N VAL A 219 15.44 4.59 -15.54
CA VAL A 219 13.99 4.83 -15.45
C VAL A 219 13.20 3.75 -16.19
N ILE A 220 13.60 3.39 -17.40
CA ILE A 220 12.95 2.31 -18.15
C ILE A 220 13.05 0.98 -17.37
N ASN A 221 14.22 0.67 -16.81
CA ASN A 221 14.39 -0.55 -16.00
C ASN A 221 13.51 -0.51 -14.72
N MET A 222 13.37 0.64 -14.05
CA MET A 222 12.47 0.79 -12.89
C MET A 222 11.03 0.54 -13.31
N LEU A 223 10.55 1.13 -14.41
CA LEU A 223 9.18 0.96 -14.90
C LEU A 223 8.88 -0.50 -15.27
N VAL A 224 9.81 -1.18 -15.94
CA VAL A 224 9.67 -2.61 -16.26
C VAL A 224 9.59 -3.45 -14.99
N ALA A 225 10.45 -3.19 -14.00
CA ALA A 225 10.46 -3.93 -12.74
C ALA A 225 9.17 -3.69 -11.92
N GLU A 226 8.63 -2.48 -11.92
CA GLU A 226 7.36 -2.13 -11.26
C GLU A 226 6.19 -2.82 -11.96
N TYR A 227 6.16 -2.80 -13.30
CA TYR A 227 5.12 -3.48 -14.09
C TYR A 227 5.12 -5.00 -13.88
N ASP A 228 6.29 -5.63 -13.90
CA ASP A 228 6.43 -7.08 -13.66
C ASP A 228 5.95 -7.47 -12.27
N TYR A 229 6.26 -6.66 -11.25
CA TYR A 229 5.82 -6.86 -9.88
C TYR A 229 4.28 -6.73 -9.74
N ASP A 230 3.69 -5.71 -10.32
CA ASP A 230 2.24 -5.49 -10.28
C ASP A 230 1.50 -6.61 -11.02
N THR A 231 2.06 -7.11 -12.12
CA THR A 231 1.53 -8.24 -12.88
C THR A 231 1.59 -9.52 -12.07
N ASP A 232 2.72 -9.81 -11.41
CA ASP A 232 2.88 -10.99 -10.54
C ASP A 232 1.89 -10.97 -9.37
N ILE A 233 1.71 -9.82 -8.72
CA ILE A 233 0.72 -9.63 -7.65
C ILE A 233 -0.71 -9.81 -8.18
N ALA A 234 -1.03 -9.32 -9.36
CA ALA A 234 -2.36 -9.49 -9.96
C ALA A 234 -2.66 -10.96 -10.22
N VAL A 235 -1.71 -11.71 -10.81
CA VAL A 235 -1.82 -13.16 -11.05
C VAL A 235 -2.00 -13.93 -9.73
N GLN A 236 -1.18 -13.63 -8.72
CA GLN A 236 -1.28 -14.29 -7.40
C GLN A 236 -2.64 -14.01 -6.71
N ARG A 237 -3.18 -12.79 -6.85
CA ARG A 237 -4.50 -12.45 -6.33
C ARG A 237 -5.61 -13.21 -7.04
N GLU A 238 -5.54 -13.31 -8.37
CA GLU A 238 -6.51 -14.06 -9.16
C GLU A 238 -6.49 -15.56 -8.82
N GLU A 239 -5.30 -16.16 -8.69
CA GLU A 239 -5.15 -17.54 -8.24
C GLU A 239 -5.70 -17.76 -6.84
N SER A 240 -5.39 -16.88 -5.89
CA SER A 240 -5.88 -16.95 -4.51
C SER A 240 -7.40 -16.84 -4.45
N LEU A 241 -7.99 -15.95 -5.24
CA LEU A 241 -9.44 -15.79 -5.36
C LEU A 241 -10.08 -17.06 -5.93
N ARG A 242 -9.52 -17.63 -6.99
CA ARG A 242 -10.00 -18.88 -7.60
C ARG A 242 -9.97 -20.03 -6.61
N ILE A 243 -8.87 -20.21 -5.87
CA ILE A 243 -8.73 -21.24 -4.83
C ILE A 243 -9.74 -21.02 -3.72
N GLY A 244 -9.92 -19.77 -3.27
CA GLY A 244 -10.89 -19.41 -2.24
C GLY A 244 -12.34 -19.71 -2.65
N ILE A 245 -12.71 -19.42 -3.89
CA ILE A 245 -14.04 -19.74 -4.45
C ILE A 245 -14.22 -21.26 -4.52
N GLU A 246 -13.25 -22.01 -5.01
CA GLU A 246 -13.32 -23.46 -5.12
C GLU A 246 -13.46 -24.12 -3.74
N GLN A 247 -12.67 -23.68 -2.75
CA GLN A 247 -12.80 -24.15 -1.37
C GLN A 247 -14.15 -23.77 -0.76
N GLY A 248 -14.64 -22.56 -1.00
CA GLY A 248 -15.95 -22.11 -0.54
C GLY A 248 -17.10 -22.92 -1.12
N ILE A 249 -17.06 -23.24 -2.41
CA ILE A 249 -18.05 -24.12 -3.08
C ILE A 249 -17.99 -25.52 -2.48
N GLN A 250 -16.80 -26.08 -2.30
CA GLN A 250 -16.64 -27.44 -1.74
C GLN A 250 -17.13 -27.53 -0.29
N GLN A 251 -16.80 -26.52 0.53
CA GLN A 251 -17.34 -26.43 1.90
C GLN A 251 -18.86 -26.23 1.91
N GLY A 252 -19.38 -25.34 1.08
CA GLY A 252 -20.81 -25.11 0.95
C GLY A 252 -21.57 -26.36 0.54
N PHE A 253 -21.04 -27.13 -0.41
CA PHE A 253 -21.62 -28.39 -0.86
C PHE A 253 -21.60 -29.46 0.27
N SER A 254 -20.46 -29.59 0.94
CA SER A 254 -20.32 -30.53 2.05
C SER A 254 -21.27 -30.20 3.22
N ASN A 255 -21.34 -28.94 3.60
CA ASN A 255 -22.21 -28.44 4.65
C ASN A 255 -23.70 -28.61 4.28
N GLY A 256 -24.06 -28.25 3.03
CA GLY A 256 -25.41 -28.43 2.53
C GLY A 256 -25.86 -29.89 2.50
N ALA A 257 -25.00 -30.78 2.02
CA ALA A 257 -25.27 -32.24 2.04
C ALA A 257 -25.44 -32.77 3.47
N TYR A 258 -24.62 -32.29 4.41
CA TYR A 258 -24.75 -32.70 5.82
C TYR A 258 -26.04 -32.17 6.46
N GLN A 259 -26.40 -30.92 6.23
CA GLN A 259 -27.69 -30.35 6.71
C GLN A 259 -28.89 -31.09 6.12
N THR A 260 -28.85 -31.45 4.85
CA THR A 260 -29.92 -32.27 4.22
C THR A 260 -30.04 -33.66 4.90
N LYS A 261 -28.92 -34.29 5.23
CA LYS A 261 -28.93 -35.57 5.98
C LYS A 261 -29.57 -35.43 7.36
N LEU A 262 -29.24 -34.36 8.11
CA LEU A 262 -29.81 -34.07 9.41
C LEU A 262 -31.32 -33.80 9.32
N GLU A 263 -31.76 -33.05 8.32
CA GLU A 263 -33.17 -32.74 8.09
C GLU A 263 -33.96 -34.00 7.72
N THR A 264 -33.43 -34.85 6.86
CA THR A 264 -33.99 -36.15 6.49
C THR A 264 -34.07 -37.06 7.70
N ALA A 265 -33.03 -37.14 8.53
CA ALA A 265 -33.00 -37.90 9.74
C ALA A 265 -34.07 -37.45 10.76
N ARG A 266 -34.27 -36.13 10.88
CA ARG A 266 -35.31 -35.54 11.74
C ARG A 266 -36.72 -35.98 11.31
N ILE A 267 -37.01 -35.91 10.01
CA ILE A 267 -38.30 -36.33 9.45
C ILE A 267 -38.55 -37.83 9.70
N LEU A 268 -37.55 -38.66 9.41
CA LEU A 268 -37.68 -40.11 9.61
C LEU A 268 -37.88 -40.47 11.12
N LYS A 269 -37.23 -39.73 12.01
CA LYS A 269 -37.40 -39.90 13.47
C LYS A 269 -38.82 -39.53 13.91
N GLN A 270 -39.39 -38.46 13.39
CA GLN A 270 -40.79 -38.04 13.63
C GLN A 270 -41.81 -39.08 13.10
N LEU A 271 -41.48 -39.73 11.98
CA LEU A 271 -42.30 -40.81 11.43
C LEU A 271 -42.22 -42.12 12.20
N GLY A 272 -41.36 -42.21 13.23
CA GLY A 272 -41.24 -43.39 14.10
C GLY A 272 -40.29 -44.47 13.56
N ASP A 273 -39.42 -44.14 12.59
CA ASP A 273 -38.46 -45.08 12.06
C ASP A 273 -37.36 -45.40 13.10
N SER A 274 -36.86 -46.63 13.08
CA SER A 274 -35.80 -47.06 13.99
C SER A 274 -34.45 -46.38 13.66
N VAL A 275 -33.62 -46.11 14.69
CA VAL A 275 -32.29 -45.52 14.55
C VAL A 275 -31.45 -46.21 13.45
N LYS A 276 -31.52 -47.55 13.38
CA LYS A 276 -30.82 -48.35 12.37
C LYS A 276 -31.27 -48.04 10.95
N LYS A 277 -32.57 -47.84 10.73
CA LYS A 277 -33.11 -47.41 9.41
C LYS A 277 -32.67 -45.99 9.03
N ILE A 278 -32.72 -45.08 10.00
CA ILE A 278 -32.32 -43.68 9.78
C ILE A 278 -30.84 -43.62 9.41
N MET A 279 -29.96 -44.34 10.12
CA MET A 279 -28.53 -44.45 9.76
C MET A 279 -28.33 -44.96 8.33
N GLN A 280 -29.07 -46.02 7.92
CA GLN A 280 -28.96 -46.57 6.55
C GLN A 280 -29.42 -45.59 5.47
N ALA A 281 -30.45 -44.78 5.76
CA ALA A 281 -31.02 -43.83 4.80
C ALA A 281 -30.18 -42.55 4.64
N THR A 282 -29.54 -42.09 5.73
CA THR A 282 -28.83 -40.77 5.76
C THR A 282 -27.33 -40.92 5.76
N GLY A 283 -26.77 -42.06 6.16
CA GLY A 283 -25.33 -42.27 6.38
C GLY A 283 -24.78 -41.50 7.57
N LEU A 284 -25.64 -41.05 8.50
CA LEU A 284 -25.25 -40.45 9.78
C LEU A 284 -24.85 -41.57 10.78
N SER A 285 -23.99 -41.21 11.73
CA SER A 285 -23.62 -42.12 12.82
C SER A 285 -24.78 -42.30 13.82
N LYS A 286 -24.69 -43.31 14.67
CA LYS A 286 -25.69 -43.57 15.69
C LYS A 286 -25.81 -42.38 16.66
N GLU A 287 -24.69 -41.85 17.09
CA GLU A 287 -24.58 -40.71 18.01
C GLU A 287 -25.25 -39.47 17.41
N GLU A 288 -25.02 -39.22 16.12
CA GLU A 288 -25.64 -38.09 15.42
C GLU A 288 -27.16 -38.23 15.30
N VAL A 289 -27.66 -39.44 15.01
CA VAL A 289 -29.13 -39.71 14.93
C VAL A 289 -29.78 -39.61 16.31
N GLU A 290 -29.12 -40.08 17.36
CA GLU A 290 -29.64 -40.02 18.74
C GLU A 290 -29.66 -38.56 19.26
N ALA A 291 -28.71 -37.73 18.87
CA ALA A 291 -28.60 -36.30 19.22
C ALA A 291 -29.67 -35.40 18.55
N ILE A 292 -30.34 -35.86 17.50
CA ILE A 292 -31.41 -35.10 16.82
C ILE A 292 -32.64 -35.07 17.75
N ASN A 293 -33.06 -33.88 18.11
CA ASN A 293 -34.28 -33.64 18.89
C ASN A 293 -35.53 -33.58 17.98
#